data_bc798d9f9abd447b4e6f0d3537d71041
#
_entry.id   bc798d9f9abd447b4e6f0d3537d71041
#
_cell.length_a   1.000
_cell.length_b   1.000
_cell.length_c   1.000
_cell.angle_alpha   90.00
_cell.angle_beta   90.00
_cell.angle_gamma   90.00
#
_symmetry.space_group_name_H-M   'P 1'
#
loop_
_entity.id
_entity.type
_entity.pdbx_description
1 polymer ?
#
loop_
_entity_poly.entity_id
_entity_poly.type
_entity_poly.pdbx_seq_one_letter_code
_entity_poly.pdbx_strand_id
1 'polypeptide(L)'
;MKKIMTRLLSLVLLGAFIPSFALAQEWDLNNGNIIVNAVPGTEQTVSQAGSTPTVDNNPVITSNGNSTSNTVTITAAENATANVTLENVSIDTGKTGGAAITTSGEGNVNIELDGTNTVQSGNTHAGVEKKDNGTLTITDENKDGSLTANGGGVGGAGIGGGYGGSGSNITIEGGKVTATGGFAGAGIGGGAGGSGSNIAVSGGEVTAQGGFDGAGIGGGAGGSGSNITISDGKVTATGGGAGAGIGGGYIGSGKGITIEGGEVTAQGDTGGAGIG
;
A
#
# COMPACT_ATOMS: atom_id res chain seq x y z
N MET A 1 -43.15 -35.90 62.04
CA MET A 1 -43.39 -34.99 60.94
C MET A 1 -42.13 -34.18 60.74
N LYS A 2 -41.24 -34.54 59.77
CA LYS A 2 -40.03 -33.81 59.45
C LYS A 2 -40.34 -32.92 58.25
N LYS A 3 -40.22 -31.58 58.42
CA LYS A 3 -40.31 -30.60 57.34
C LYS A 3 -38.99 -30.63 56.58
N ILE A 4 -39.03 -31.04 55.28
CA ILE A 4 -37.95 -30.90 54.37
C ILE A 4 -38.03 -29.49 53.80
N MET A 5 -37.03 -28.67 54.10
CA MET A 5 -36.89 -27.32 53.57
C MET A 5 -36.02 -27.40 52.29
N THR A 6 -36.66 -27.35 51.12
CA THR A 6 -36.00 -27.31 49.82
C THR A 6 -35.41 -25.91 49.64
N ARG A 7 -34.07 -25.80 49.66
CA ARG A 7 -33.36 -24.57 49.26
C ARG A 7 -33.23 -24.55 47.76
N LEU A 8 -33.90 -23.60 47.13
CA LEU A 8 -33.67 -23.26 45.71
C LEU A 8 -32.31 -22.55 45.61
N LEU A 9 -31.34 -23.20 45.02
CA LEU A 9 -30.06 -22.62 44.69
C LEU A 9 -30.23 -21.92 43.34
N SER A 10 -30.43 -20.59 43.33
CA SER A 10 -30.41 -19.81 42.09
C SER A 10 -28.97 -19.72 41.57
N LEU A 11 -28.68 -20.48 40.54
CA LEU A 11 -27.43 -20.40 39.78
C LEU A 11 -27.48 -19.11 38.95
N VAL A 12 -26.83 -18.06 39.44
CA VAL A 12 -26.56 -16.87 38.65
C VAL A 12 -25.48 -17.26 37.65
N LEU A 13 -25.89 -17.51 36.40
CA LEU A 13 -24.96 -17.70 35.27
C LEU A 13 -24.34 -16.31 34.98
N LEU A 14 -23.19 -16.04 35.59
CA LEU A 14 -22.37 -14.89 35.23
C LEU A 14 -21.81 -15.21 33.85
N GLY A 15 -22.44 -14.68 32.80
CA GLY A 15 -21.95 -14.77 31.44
C GLY A 15 -20.57 -14.11 31.38
N ALA A 16 -19.52 -14.90 31.42
CA ALA A 16 -18.20 -14.42 31.08
C ALA A 16 -18.27 -13.97 29.60
N PHE A 17 -18.21 -12.67 29.40
CA PHE A 17 -17.96 -12.09 28.07
C PHE A 17 -16.53 -12.52 27.69
N ILE A 18 -16.40 -13.64 27.02
CA ILE A 18 -15.15 -14.03 26.36
C ILE A 18 -15.14 -13.16 25.10
N PRO A 19 -14.20 -12.19 24.99
CA PRO A 19 -14.04 -11.52 23.72
C PRO A 19 -13.71 -12.62 22.70
N SER A 20 -14.59 -12.82 21.73
CA SER A 20 -14.27 -13.63 20.58
C SER A 20 -13.16 -12.87 19.86
N PHE A 21 -11.92 -13.31 20.01
CA PHE A 21 -10.89 -12.95 19.03
C PHE A 21 -11.38 -13.57 17.71
N ALA A 22 -11.99 -12.76 16.86
CA ALA A 22 -12.24 -13.17 15.51
C ALA A 22 -10.85 -13.45 14.91
N LEU A 23 -10.60 -14.72 14.59
CA LEU A 23 -9.43 -15.08 13.82
C LEU A 23 -9.53 -14.28 12.51
N ALA A 24 -8.40 -13.69 12.07
CA ALA A 24 -8.35 -13.02 10.80
C ALA A 24 -8.93 -13.95 9.73
N GLN A 25 -9.91 -13.45 8.96
CA GLN A 25 -10.51 -14.24 7.92
C GLN A 25 -9.64 -14.14 6.66
N GLU A 26 -9.40 -15.29 6.03
CA GLU A 26 -8.71 -15.35 4.76
C GLU A 26 -9.71 -15.05 3.62
N TRP A 27 -9.31 -14.15 2.74
CA TRP A 27 -10.06 -13.70 1.57
C TRP A 27 -9.28 -14.04 0.30
N ASP A 28 -9.72 -15.09 -0.41
CA ASP A 28 -9.04 -15.58 -1.60
C ASP A 28 -9.48 -14.80 -2.85
N LEU A 29 -8.57 -14.01 -3.43
CA LEU A 29 -8.77 -13.23 -4.65
C LEU A 29 -9.18 -14.07 -5.87
N ASN A 30 -8.93 -15.36 -5.88
CA ASN A 30 -9.41 -16.22 -6.97
C ASN A 30 -10.96 -16.28 -7.04
N ASN A 31 -11.64 -15.95 -5.94
CA ASN A 31 -13.09 -15.91 -5.85
C ASN A 31 -13.74 -14.58 -6.27
N GLY A 32 -12.94 -13.56 -6.63
CA GLY A 32 -13.43 -12.26 -7.11
C GLY A 32 -12.78 -11.06 -6.42
N ASN A 33 -13.13 -9.87 -6.87
CA ASN A 33 -12.63 -8.62 -6.32
C ASN A 33 -12.98 -8.48 -4.85
N ILE A 34 -12.05 -7.88 -4.07
CA ILE A 34 -12.21 -7.64 -2.64
C ILE A 34 -12.31 -6.13 -2.38
N ILE A 35 -13.27 -5.75 -1.56
CA ILE A 35 -13.47 -4.37 -1.10
C ILE A 35 -13.38 -4.35 0.42
N VAL A 36 -12.44 -3.57 0.93
CA VAL A 36 -12.26 -3.28 2.36
C VAL A 36 -12.73 -1.86 2.62
N ASN A 37 -13.56 -1.68 3.65
CA ASN A 37 -14.11 -0.36 3.98
C ASN A 37 -14.04 -0.10 5.49
N ALA A 38 -13.35 0.97 5.87
CA ALA A 38 -13.25 1.45 7.24
C ALA A 38 -13.90 2.82 7.37
N VAL A 39 -14.81 2.96 8.34
CA VAL A 39 -15.48 4.22 8.67
C VAL A 39 -15.41 4.50 10.16
N PRO A 40 -15.33 5.77 10.60
CA PRO A 40 -15.18 6.10 12.02
C PRO A 40 -16.34 5.56 12.86
N GLY A 41 -16.00 5.03 14.03
CA GLY A 41 -16.98 4.58 15.02
C GLY A 41 -17.69 3.26 14.68
N THR A 42 -17.27 2.59 13.60
CA THR A 42 -17.75 1.24 13.24
C THR A 42 -16.58 0.30 13.03
N GLU A 43 -16.84 -1.01 13.01
CA GLU A 43 -15.84 -2.00 12.65
C GLU A 43 -15.59 -1.96 11.14
N GLN A 44 -14.37 -2.31 10.74
CA GLN A 44 -14.01 -2.49 9.34
C GLN A 44 -14.83 -3.61 8.72
N THR A 45 -15.20 -3.45 7.47
CA THR A 45 -15.96 -4.46 6.73
C THR A 45 -15.24 -4.86 5.45
N VAL A 46 -15.44 -6.12 5.06
CA VAL A 46 -14.92 -6.68 3.82
C VAL A 46 -16.06 -7.30 3.04
N SER A 47 -16.04 -7.14 1.73
CA SER A 47 -16.92 -7.81 0.80
C SER A 47 -16.15 -8.34 -0.41
N GLN A 48 -16.61 -9.44 -0.97
CA GLN A 48 -15.99 -10.08 -2.12
C GLN A 48 -17.02 -10.42 -3.19
N ALA A 49 -16.71 -10.16 -4.46
CA ALA A 49 -17.56 -10.47 -5.60
C ALA A 49 -19.01 -9.93 -5.48
N GLY A 50 -19.17 -8.77 -4.81
CA GLY A 50 -20.48 -8.16 -4.58
C GLY A 50 -21.30 -8.79 -3.45
N SER A 51 -20.71 -9.61 -2.59
CA SER A 51 -21.36 -10.14 -1.40
C SER A 51 -21.73 -9.05 -0.39
N THR A 52 -22.63 -9.37 0.53
CA THR A 52 -22.91 -8.49 1.68
C THR A 52 -21.64 -8.28 2.51
N PRO A 53 -21.30 -7.04 2.88
CA PRO A 53 -20.13 -6.76 3.72
C PRO A 53 -20.18 -7.51 5.06
N THR A 54 -19.07 -8.09 5.44
CA THR A 54 -18.86 -8.81 6.71
C THR A 54 -17.81 -8.07 7.53
N VAL A 55 -17.98 -8.03 8.84
CA VAL A 55 -17.01 -7.42 9.76
C VAL A 55 -15.73 -8.25 9.78
N ASP A 56 -14.61 -7.60 9.46
CA ASP A 56 -13.27 -8.15 9.59
C ASP A 56 -12.28 -6.99 9.74
N ASN A 57 -11.69 -6.88 10.93
CA ASN A 57 -10.82 -5.76 11.28
C ASN A 57 -9.36 -5.95 10.84
N ASN A 58 -8.98 -7.17 10.48
CA ASN A 58 -7.63 -7.51 10.02
C ASN A 58 -7.71 -8.62 8.95
N PRO A 59 -8.32 -8.37 7.78
CA PRO A 59 -8.44 -9.36 6.73
C PRO A 59 -7.07 -9.77 6.19
N VAL A 60 -6.90 -11.07 5.99
CA VAL A 60 -5.79 -11.63 5.24
C VAL A 60 -6.25 -11.85 3.81
N ILE A 61 -5.68 -11.11 2.88
CA ILE A 61 -5.99 -11.21 1.45
C ILE A 61 -4.91 -12.04 0.78
N THR A 62 -5.32 -13.09 0.09
CA THR A 62 -4.40 -13.98 -0.63
C THR A 62 -4.88 -14.28 -2.04
N SER A 63 -4.00 -14.77 -2.89
CA SER A 63 -4.32 -15.47 -4.12
C SER A 63 -3.67 -16.85 -4.16
N ASN A 64 -3.08 -17.27 -3.02
CA ASN A 64 -2.28 -18.49 -2.91
C ASN A 64 -1.15 -18.56 -3.96
N GLY A 65 -0.58 -17.39 -4.31
CA GLY A 65 0.44 -17.24 -5.36
C GLY A 65 -0.08 -17.41 -6.79
N ASN A 66 -1.37 -17.64 -7.01
CA ASN A 66 -1.94 -17.73 -8.35
C ASN A 66 -2.19 -16.32 -8.90
N SER A 67 -1.78 -16.08 -10.16
CA SER A 67 -2.04 -14.80 -10.81
C SER A 67 -3.52 -14.66 -11.14
N THR A 68 -4.12 -13.56 -10.71
CA THR A 68 -5.51 -13.19 -10.96
C THR A 68 -5.64 -11.78 -11.51
N SER A 69 -6.71 -11.47 -12.22
CA SER A 69 -7.07 -10.11 -12.61
C SER A 69 -8.08 -9.47 -11.63
N ASN A 70 -8.48 -10.16 -10.59
CA ASN A 70 -9.30 -9.61 -9.53
C ASN A 70 -8.48 -8.60 -8.70
N THR A 71 -9.15 -7.58 -8.20
CA THR A 71 -8.52 -6.39 -7.60
C THR A 71 -8.88 -6.23 -6.14
N VAL A 72 -8.06 -5.46 -5.43
CA VAL A 72 -8.33 -5.04 -4.06
C VAL A 72 -8.60 -3.54 -4.04
N THR A 73 -9.72 -3.15 -3.43
CA THR A 73 -10.03 -1.75 -3.14
C THR A 73 -10.11 -1.55 -1.63
N ILE A 74 -9.32 -0.64 -1.10
CA ILE A 74 -9.27 -0.32 0.32
C ILE A 74 -9.68 1.14 0.50
N THR A 75 -10.75 1.38 1.25
CA THR A 75 -11.25 2.72 1.52
C THR A 75 -11.22 2.98 3.03
N ALA A 76 -10.57 4.05 3.44
CA ALA A 76 -10.60 4.54 4.81
C ALA A 76 -11.17 5.96 4.83
N ALA A 77 -12.31 6.15 5.45
CA ALA A 77 -12.89 7.47 5.62
C ALA A 77 -12.02 8.33 6.58
N GLU A 78 -12.18 9.64 6.55
CA GLU A 78 -11.50 10.55 7.48
C GLU A 78 -11.64 10.06 8.93
N ASN A 79 -10.56 10.07 9.71
CA ASN A 79 -10.47 9.54 11.08
C ASN A 79 -10.74 8.03 11.23
N ALA A 80 -10.71 7.26 10.15
CA ALA A 80 -10.70 5.80 10.18
C ALA A 80 -9.34 5.24 9.79
N THR A 81 -9.09 3.99 10.18
CA THR A 81 -7.93 3.22 9.75
C THR A 81 -8.38 1.88 9.20
N ALA A 82 -7.98 1.58 7.97
CA ALA A 82 -8.13 0.27 7.37
C ALA A 82 -6.83 -0.53 7.53
N ASN A 83 -6.93 -1.74 8.06
CA ASN A 83 -5.80 -2.67 8.20
C ASN A 83 -6.03 -3.87 7.27
N VAL A 84 -5.01 -4.25 6.53
CA VAL A 84 -5.06 -5.36 5.58
C VAL A 84 -3.73 -6.08 5.58
N THR A 85 -3.74 -7.42 5.65
CA THR A 85 -2.56 -8.24 5.40
C THR A 85 -2.62 -8.78 3.97
N LEU A 86 -1.55 -8.62 3.20
CA LEU A 86 -1.37 -9.27 1.90
C LEU A 86 -0.48 -10.50 2.09
N GLU A 87 -1.01 -11.67 1.79
CA GLU A 87 -0.29 -12.94 1.93
C GLU A 87 -0.25 -13.69 0.60
N ASN A 88 0.93 -13.81 0.00
CA ASN A 88 1.14 -14.51 -1.27
C ASN A 88 0.16 -14.07 -2.38
N VAL A 89 -0.03 -12.74 -2.50
CA VAL A 89 -0.90 -12.11 -3.49
C VAL A 89 -0.20 -11.99 -4.84
N SER A 90 -0.88 -12.38 -5.91
CA SER A 90 -0.43 -12.15 -7.29
C SER A 90 -1.58 -11.58 -8.11
N ILE A 91 -1.50 -10.28 -8.46
CA ILE A 91 -2.50 -9.58 -9.27
C ILE A 91 -1.86 -9.07 -10.57
N ASP A 92 -2.47 -9.37 -11.71
CA ASP A 92 -2.10 -8.82 -13.01
C ASP A 92 -3.34 -8.27 -13.73
N THR A 93 -3.49 -6.94 -13.70
CA THR A 93 -4.54 -6.23 -14.44
C THR A 93 -4.03 -5.59 -15.73
N GLY A 94 -2.83 -5.92 -16.17
CA GLY A 94 -2.23 -5.36 -17.39
C GLY A 94 -3.11 -5.49 -18.63
N LYS A 95 -3.93 -6.53 -18.71
CA LYS A 95 -4.88 -6.76 -19.82
C LYS A 95 -6.28 -6.20 -19.55
N THR A 96 -6.70 -6.10 -18.32
CA THR A 96 -8.05 -5.62 -17.93
C THR A 96 -8.10 -4.10 -17.74
N GLY A 97 -6.97 -3.45 -17.54
CA GLY A 97 -6.82 -2.00 -17.56
C GLY A 97 -7.06 -1.29 -16.23
N GLY A 98 -7.33 -2.01 -15.14
CA GLY A 98 -7.54 -1.43 -13.81
C GLY A 98 -6.28 -1.31 -12.96
N ALA A 99 -6.40 -0.67 -11.79
CA ALA A 99 -5.40 -0.76 -10.73
C ALA A 99 -5.48 -2.12 -10.04
N ALA A 100 -4.34 -2.73 -9.73
CA ALA A 100 -4.31 -4.00 -9.00
C ALA A 100 -4.78 -3.82 -7.56
N ILE A 101 -4.21 -2.83 -6.86
CA ILE A 101 -4.64 -2.40 -5.52
C ILE A 101 -4.95 -0.91 -5.59
N THR A 102 -6.11 -0.49 -5.08
CA THR A 102 -6.47 0.92 -4.93
C THR A 102 -6.68 1.24 -3.46
N THR A 103 -6.04 2.32 -2.99
CA THR A 103 -6.34 2.92 -1.69
C THR A 103 -7.01 4.27 -1.89
N SER A 104 -8.04 4.57 -1.09
CA SER A 104 -8.84 5.79 -1.21
C SER A 104 -9.39 6.27 0.13
N GLY A 105 -9.83 7.53 0.17
CA GLY A 105 -10.33 8.21 1.36
C GLY A 105 -9.26 9.02 2.08
N GLU A 106 -9.70 9.82 3.06
CA GLU A 106 -8.86 10.74 3.82
C GLU A 106 -8.28 10.10 5.10
N GLY A 107 -8.63 8.84 5.39
CA GLY A 107 -8.16 8.08 6.54
C GLY A 107 -6.83 7.35 6.27
N ASN A 108 -6.46 6.48 7.19
CA ASN A 108 -5.22 5.73 7.13
C ASN A 108 -5.46 4.33 6.54
N VAL A 109 -4.55 3.89 5.69
CA VAL A 109 -4.51 2.52 5.18
C VAL A 109 -3.18 1.90 5.59
N ASN A 110 -3.22 0.81 6.34
CA ASN A 110 -2.05 0.01 6.70
C ASN A 110 -2.09 -1.29 5.92
N ILE A 111 -1.01 -1.58 5.20
CA ILE A 111 -0.80 -2.85 4.49
C ILE A 111 0.35 -3.57 5.14
N GLU A 112 0.04 -4.67 5.82
CA GLU A 112 1.02 -5.62 6.33
C GLU A 112 1.39 -6.60 5.23
N LEU A 113 2.67 -6.87 5.06
CA LEU A 113 3.17 -7.82 4.08
C LEU A 113 3.48 -9.16 4.75
N ASP A 114 3.02 -10.24 4.12
CA ASP A 114 3.34 -11.61 4.50
C ASP A 114 3.64 -12.42 3.23
N GLY A 115 4.72 -13.19 3.25
CA GLY A 115 5.17 -13.95 2.09
C GLY A 115 5.50 -13.09 0.85
N THR A 116 5.18 -13.58 -0.33
CA THR A 116 5.56 -12.93 -1.60
C THR A 116 4.36 -12.33 -2.32
N ASN A 117 4.34 -11.01 -2.44
CA ASN A 117 3.25 -10.27 -3.08
C ASN A 117 3.73 -9.60 -4.36
N THR A 118 2.99 -9.76 -5.45
CA THR A 118 3.29 -9.16 -6.75
C THR A 118 2.03 -8.52 -7.34
N VAL A 119 2.11 -7.26 -7.70
CA VAL A 119 0.99 -6.53 -8.31
C VAL A 119 1.45 -5.80 -9.57
N GLN A 120 0.74 -6.03 -10.66
CA GLN A 120 0.91 -5.38 -11.95
C GLN A 120 -0.38 -4.69 -12.34
N SER A 121 -0.34 -3.38 -12.55
CA SER A 121 -1.51 -2.60 -12.94
C SER A 121 -1.62 -2.35 -14.44
N GLY A 122 -2.83 -2.01 -14.87
CA GLY A 122 -3.12 -1.60 -16.24
C GLY A 122 -2.54 -0.22 -16.59
N ASN A 123 -2.51 0.10 -17.86
CA ASN A 123 -1.69 1.14 -18.51
C ASN A 123 -1.51 2.47 -17.80
N THR A 124 -2.54 3.02 -17.18
CA THR A 124 -2.51 4.36 -16.56
C THR A 124 -2.51 4.33 -15.04
N HIS A 125 -2.50 3.14 -14.44
CA HIS A 125 -2.68 2.95 -13.01
C HIS A 125 -1.36 2.63 -12.30
N ALA A 126 -1.25 3.01 -11.04
CA ALA A 126 -0.13 2.60 -10.21
C ALA A 126 -0.30 1.14 -9.73
N GLY A 127 0.78 0.44 -9.46
CA GLY A 127 0.76 -0.93 -8.93
C GLY A 127 -0.05 -1.02 -7.63
N VAL A 128 0.30 -0.16 -6.66
CA VAL A 128 -0.54 0.21 -5.53
C VAL A 128 -0.96 1.66 -5.75
N GLU A 129 -2.20 1.87 -6.19
CA GLU A 129 -2.70 3.19 -6.57
C GLU A 129 -3.33 3.92 -5.39
N LYS A 130 -2.74 5.06 -5.04
CA LYS A 130 -3.23 5.95 -4.01
C LYS A 130 -3.96 7.14 -4.65
N LYS A 131 -5.27 7.29 -4.34
CA LYS A 131 -6.13 8.27 -5.02
C LYS A 131 -6.38 9.55 -4.23
N ASP A 132 -6.34 9.48 -2.92
CA ASP A 132 -6.74 10.58 -2.04
C ASP A 132 -5.62 10.97 -1.06
N ASN A 133 -5.88 11.93 -0.15
CA ASN A 133 -4.87 12.48 0.74
C ASN A 133 -4.65 11.69 2.03
N GLY A 134 -5.42 10.64 2.32
CA GLY A 134 -5.17 9.76 3.46
C GLY A 134 -3.73 9.21 3.48
N THR A 135 -3.32 8.52 4.51
CA THR A 135 -2.00 7.90 4.56
C THR A 135 -2.01 6.47 4.03
N LEU A 136 -0.92 6.06 3.42
CA LEU A 136 -0.62 4.66 3.10
C LEU A 136 0.64 4.27 3.85
N THR A 137 0.54 3.28 4.73
CA THR A 137 1.68 2.69 5.43
C THR A 137 1.87 1.24 5.00
N ILE A 138 3.09 0.86 4.66
CA ILE A 138 3.48 -0.52 4.36
C ILE A 138 4.37 -1.00 5.48
N THR A 139 3.99 -2.11 6.11
CA THR A 139 4.67 -2.74 7.24
C THR A 139 5.04 -4.19 6.95
N ASP A 140 5.92 -4.75 7.75
CA ASP A 140 6.32 -6.16 7.73
C ASP A 140 6.83 -6.52 9.14
N GLU A 141 5.89 -6.83 10.03
CA GLU A 141 6.19 -7.06 11.46
C GLU A 141 6.98 -8.35 11.67
N ASN A 142 6.69 -9.39 10.90
CA ASN A 142 7.33 -10.71 11.01
C ASN A 142 8.64 -10.83 10.17
N LYS A 143 8.94 -9.84 9.31
CA LYS A 143 10.16 -9.71 8.49
C LYS A 143 10.35 -10.80 7.44
N ASP A 144 9.27 -11.31 6.89
CA ASP A 144 9.29 -12.29 5.80
C ASP A 144 8.48 -11.85 4.56
N GLY A 145 7.89 -10.65 4.63
CA GLY A 145 7.05 -10.08 3.61
C GLY A 145 7.82 -9.36 2.50
N SER A 146 7.31 -9.51 1.29
CA SER A 146 7.82 -8.77 0.13
C SER A 146 6.67 -8.25 -0.72
N LEU A 147 6.91 -7.11 -1.39
CA LEU A 147 6.00 -6.51 -2.36
C LEU A 147 6.76 -6.10 -3.63
N THR A 148 6.35 -6.64 -4.75
CA THR A 148 6.74 -6.13 -6.07
C THR A 148 5.55 -5.41 -6.68
N ALA A 149 5.65 -4.08 -6.82
CA ALA A 149 4.58 -3.24 -7.36
C ALA A 149 5.01 -2.59 -8.68
N ASN A 150 4.31 -2.95 -9.75
CA ASN A 150 4.61 -2.43 -11.09
C ASN A 150 3.47 -1.54 -11.57
N GLY A 151 3.79 -0.31 -11.88
CA GLY A 151 2.89 0.64 -12.52
C GLY A 151 2.58 0.25 -13.96
N GLY A 152 1.44 0.70 -14.44
CA GLY A 152 1.00 0.44 -15.81
C GLY A 152 1.84 1.17 -16.85
N GLY A 153 1.98 0.58 -18.02
CA GLY A 153 2.96 0.93 -19.05
C GLY A 153 2.99 2.38 -19.53
N VAL A 154 1.90 3.14 -19.40
CA VAL A 154 1.84 4.54 -19.89
C VAL A 154 2.35 5.54 -18.86
N GLY A 155 2.19 5.29 -17.55
CA GLY A 155 2.71 6.27 -16.59
C GLY A 155 2.19 6.21 -15.17
N GLY A 156 1.68 5.08 -14.72
CA GLY A 156 1.40 4.89 -13.29
C GLY A 156 2.69 4.74 -12.50
N ALA A 157 2.72 5.18 -11.25
CA ALA A 157 3.81 4.87 -10.33
C ALA A 157 3.84 3.37 -9.99
N GLY A 158 4.95 2.85 -9.47
CA GLY A 158 4.94 1.54 -8.82
C GLY A 158 4.01 1.54 -7.60
N ILE A 159 4.24 2.50 -6.69
CA ILE A 159 3.40 2.78 -5.53
C ILE A 159 3.11 4.29 -5.52
N GLY A 160 1.84 4.67 -5.57
CA GLY A 160 1.44 6.07 -5.52
C GLY A 160 0.40 6.47 -6.56
N GLY A 161 0.67 7.53 -7.33
CA GLY A 161 -0.30 8.08 -8.29
C GLY A 161 -0.41 7.28 -9.60
N GLY A 162 -1.60 7.16 -10.13
CA GLY A 162 -1.81 6.82 -11.54
C GLY A 162 -1.41 7.97 -12.46
N TYR A 163 -1.61 7.84 -13.78
CA TYR A 163 -1.34 8.90 -14.74
C TYR A 163 -2.04 10.22 -14.35
N GLY A 164 -1.30 11.31 -14.30
CA GLY A 164 -1.78 12.62 -13.82
C GLY A 164 -1.96 12.70 -12.31
N GLY A 165 -1.87 11.59 -11.59
CA GLY A 165 -2.07 11.50 -10.14
C GLY A 165 -0.78 11.74 -9.35
N SER A 166 -0.91 12.44 -8.23
CA SER A 166 0.19 12.58 -7.26
C SER A 166 0.21 11.41 -6.30
N GLY A 167 1.41 11.02 -5.84
CA GLY A 167 1.61 10.08 -4.75
C GLY A 167 2.07 10.82 -3.50
N SER A 168 1.23 10.90 -2.47
CA SER A 168 1.54 11.64 -1.26
C SER A 168 1.17 10.85 0.00
N ASN A 169 1.82 11.21 1.13
CA ASN A 169 1.56 10.56 2.42
C ASN A 169 1.78 9.04 2.35
N ILE A 170 2.94 8.62 1.87
CA ILE A 170 3.33 7.21 1.75
C ILE A 170 4.46 6.95 2.75
N THR A 171 4.29 5.93 3.58
CA THR A 171 5.30 5.50 4.55
C THR A 171 5.65 4.02 4.31
N ILE A 172 6.94 3.69 4.30
CA ILE A 172 7.42 2.31 4.27
C ILE A 172 8.22 2.10 5.56
N GLU A 173 7.73 1.19 6.40
CA GLU A 173 8.30 0.88 7.71
C GLU A 173 9.02 -0.47 7.71
N GLY A 174 8.73 -1.36 6.74
CA GLY A 174 9.31 -2.69 6.66
C GLY A 174 9.15 -3.36 5.31
N GLY A 175 9.59 -4.61 5.25
CA GLY A 175 9.46 -5.48 4.10
C GLY A 175 10.53 -5.27 3.02
N LYS A 176 10.50 -6.20 2.06
CA LYS A 176 11.28 -6.06 0.84
C LYS A 176 10.39 -5.49 -0.26
N VAL A 177 10.45 -4.19 -0.47
CA VAL A 177 9.61 -3.46 -1.42
C VAL A 177 10.38 -3.16 -2.70
N THR A 178 9.86 -3.65 -3.84
CA THR A 178 10.35 -3.28 -5.17
C THR A 178 9.23 -2.56 -5.90
N ALA A 179 9.44 -1.30 -6.22
CA ALA A 179 8.45 -0.45 -6.89
C ALA A 179 9.00 0.06 -8.23
N THR A 180 8.32 -0.28 -9.32
CA THR A 180 8.73 0.12 -10.67
C THR A 180 7.64 0.97 -11.30
N GLY A 181 7.98 2.19 -11.69
CA GLY A 181 7.09 3.07 -12.43
C GLY A 181 6.87 2.60 -13.87
N GLY A 182 5.69 2.85 -14.43
CA GLY A 182 5.45 2.79 -15.86
C GLY A 182 6.25 3.86 -16.60
N PHE A 183 6.13 3.99 -17.93
CA PHE A 183 7.00 4.76 -18.82
C PHE A 183 7.41 6.15 -18.29
N ALA A 184 6.53 6.89 -17.66
CA ALA A 184 6.81 8.22 -17.12
C ALA A 184 6.48 8.37 -15.62
N GLY A 185 6.18 7.28 -14.95
CA GLY A 185 5.83 7.26 -13.52
C GLY A 185 7.05 7.14 -12.63
N ALA A 186 6.95 7.60 -11.38
CA ALA A 186 7.94 7.34 -10.36
C ALA A 186 7.92 5.86 -9.91
N GLY A 187 9.00 5.35 -9.36
CA GLY A 187 8.97 4.09 -8.62
C GLY A 187 8.01 4.19 -7.44
N ILE A 188 8.24 5.17 -6.56
CA ILE A 188 7.37 5.51 -5.44
C ILE A 188 7.05 7.00 -5.52
N GLY A 189 5.78 7.35 -5.63
CA GLY A 189 5.33 8.74 -5.67
C GLY A 189 4.37 9.06 -6.81
N GLY A 190 4.66 10.09 -7.62
CA GLY A 190 3.76 10.55 -8.67
C GLY A 190 3.71 9.64 -9.90
N GLY A 191 2.54 9.50 -10.52
CA GLY A 191 2.47 9.04 -11.90
C GLY A 191 2.96 10.12 -12.87
N ALA A 192 2.95 9.84 -14.19
CA ALA A 192 3.30 10.84 -15.19
C ALA A 192 2.50 12.13 -14.99
N GLY A 193 3.15 13.27 -14.92
CA GLY A 193 2.57 14.58 -14.59
C GLY A 193 2.29 14.81 -13.09
N GLY A 194 2.37 13.79 -12.28
CA GLY A 194 2.10 13.85 -10.84
C GLY A 194 3.33 14.06 -9.97
N SER A 195 3.17 14.69 -8.83
CA SER A 195 4.24 14.92 -7.84
C SER A 195 4.24 13.83 -6.76
N GLY A 196 5.41 13.60 -6.17
CA GLY A 196 5.55 12.79 -4.96
C GLY A 196 5.79 13.71 -3.76
N SER A 197 5.02 13.57 -2.68
CA SER A 197 5.19 14.40 -1.51
C SER A 197 4.91 13.66 -0.20
N ASN A 198 5.57 14.10 0.89
CA ASN A 198 5.42 13.46 2.20
C ASN A 198 5.66 11.94 2.11
N ILE A 199 6.80 11.55 1.55
CA ILE A 199 7.18 10.14 1.43
C ILE A 199 8.24 9.83 2.48
N ALA A 200 7.98 8.83 3.31
CA ALA A 200 8.90 8.42 4.36
C ALA A 200 9.34 6.96 4.19
N VAL A 201 10.61 6.69 4.42
CA VAL A 201 11.16 5.34 4.57
C VAL A 201 11.84 5.28 5.92
N SER A 202 11.35 4.42 6.80
CA SER A 202 11.87 4.25 8.16
C SER A 202 12.34 2.81 8.44
N GLY A 203 12.30 1.94 7.44
CA GLY A 203 12.80 0.56 7.53
C GLY A 203 12.67 -0.21 6.23
N GLY A 204 13.04 -1.49 6.29
CA GLY A 204 12.95 -2.41 5.16
C GLY A 204 14.07 -2.30 4.11
N GLU A 205 13.92 -3.08 3.04
CA GLU A 205 14.77 -3.03 1.84
C GLU A 205 13.93 -2.51 0.67
N VAL A 206 14.17 -1.25 0.27
CA VAL A 206 13.37 -0.56 -0.74
C VAL A 206 14.18 -0.39 -2.03
N THR A 207 13.66 -0.93 -3.13
CA THR A 207 14.17 -0.68 -4.48
C THR A 207 13.11 0.08 -5.27
N ALA A 208 13.37 1.33 -5.60
CA ALA A 208 12.46 2.18 -6.34
C ALA A 208 13.07 2.58 -7.69
N GLN A 209 12.42 2.16 -8.77
CA GLN A 209 12.85 2.40 -10.15
C GLN A 209 11.84 3.32 -10.84
N GLY A 210 12.24 4.50 -11.22
CA GLY A 210 11.45 5.37 -12.09
C GLY A 210 11.36 4.83 -13.52
N GLY A 211 10.26 5.12 -14.20
CA GLY A 211 10.16 4.96 -15.65
C GLY A 211 11.01 5.99 -16.38
N PHE A 212 10.92 6.08 -17.73
CA PHE A 212 11.86 6.79 -18.62
C PHE A 212 12.29 8.19 -18.13
N ASP A 213 11.39 8.99 -17.59
CA ASP A 213 11.65 10.35 -17.09
C ASP A 213 11.13 10.53 -15.65
N GLY A 214 10.78 9.46 -14.97
CA GLY A 214 10.30 9.47 -13.59
C GLY A 214 11.42 9.35 -12.58
N ALA A 215 11.23 9.90 -11.39
CA ALA A 215 12.13 9.69 -10.27
C ALA A 215 12.04 8.25 -9.71
N GLY A 216 13.10 7.75 -9.09
CA GLY A 216 13.03 6.54 -8.29
C GLY A 216 12.03 6.73 -7.15
N ILE A 217 12.25 7.75 -6.29
CA ILE A 217 11.32 8.19 -5.26
C ILE A 217 11.02 9.66 -5.46
N GLY A 218 9.74 10.02 -5.69
CA GLY A 218 9.33 11.40 -5.85
C GLY A 218 8.37 11.65 -7.01
N GLY A 219 8.69 12.58 -7.93
CA GLY A 219 7.81 12.94 -9.04
C GLY A 219 7.88 11.96 -10.23
N GLY A 220 6.75 11.75 -10.91
CA GLY A 220 6.79 11.26 -12.30
C GLY A 220 7.33 12.35 -13.25
N ALA A 221 7.47 12.04 -14.55
CA ALA A 221 7.87 13.05 -15.54
C ALA A 221 6.94 14.27 -15.45
N GLY A 222 7.49 15.46 -15.36
CA GLY A 222 6.75 16.71 -15.12
C GLY A 222 6.39 16.99 -13.66
N GLY A 223 6.58 16.04 -12.77
CA GLY A 223 6.25 16.16 -11.33
C GLY A 223 7.48 16.43 -10.45
N SER A 224 7.25 17.06 -9.32
CA SER A 224 8.28 17.35 -8.32
C SER A 224 8.26 16.33 -7.19
N GLY A 225 9.43 16.16 -6.53
CA GLY A 225 9.55 15.44 -5.27
C GLY A 225 9.66 16.42 -4.10
N SER A 226 8.86 16.26 -3.06
CA SER A 226 8.94 17.16 -1.91
C SER A 226 8.69 16.45 -0.57
N ASN A 227 9.37 16.94 0.49
CA ASN A 227 9.25 16.39 1.83
C ASN A 227 9.46 14.86 1.85
N ILE A 228 10.61 14.42 1.33
CA ILE A 228 11.00 13.01 1.30
C ILE A 228 12.00 12.76 2.41
N THR A 229 11.68 11.85 3.33
CA THR A 229 12.54 11.54 4.48
C THR A 229 12.93 10.06 4.47
N ILE A 230 14.22 9.80 4.61
CA ILE A 230 14.72 8.45 4.84
C ILE A 230 15.43 8.46 6.18
N SER A 231 14.88 7.75 7.16
CA SER A 231 15.40 7.70 8.52
C SER A 231 16.10 6.38 8.86
N ASP A 232 15.75 5.29 8.16
CA ASP A 232 16.39 3.98 8.29
C ASP A 232 16.10 3.10 7.06
N GLY A 233 16.63 1.86 7.05
CA GLY A 233 16.45 0.88 5.99
C GLY A 233 17.56 0.90 4.94
N LYS A 234 17.42 0.01 3.95
CA LYS A 234 18.29 -0.04 2.77
C LYS A 234 17.51 0.42 1.54
N VAL A 235 17.86 1.60 1.03
CA VAL A 235 17.14 2.24 -0.07
C VAL A 235 18.00 2.32 -1.32
N THR A 236 17.52 1.76 -2.41
CA THR A 236 18.08 1.94 -3.75
C THR A 236 17.03 2.63 -4.61
N ALA A 237 17.28 3.89 -4.95
CA ALA A 237 16.38 4.71 -5.76
C ALA A 237 17.06 5.10 -7.06
N THR A 238 16.52 4.66 -8.19
CA THR A 238 17.05 4.93 -9.52
C THR A 238 16.01 5.69 -10.34
N GLY A 239 16.35 6.89 -10.76
CA GLY A 239 15.57 7.62 -11.75
C GLY A 239 15.77 7.05 -13.15
N GLY A 240 14.77 7.22 -14.02
CA GLY A 240 14.92 6.91 -15.44
C GLY A 240 15.19 8.18 -16.25
N GLY A 241 15.93 8.08 -17.37
CA GLY A 241 16.23 9.19 -18.25
C GLY A 241 16.75 10.43 -17.54
N ALA A 242 15.96 11.49 -17.50
CA ALA A 242 16.28 12.72 -16.80
C ALA A 242 15.66 12.84 -15.39
N GLY A 243 15.05 11.78 -14.87
CA GLY A 243 14.51 11.72 -13.51
C GLY A 243 15.59 11.58 -12.45
N ALA A 244 15.38 12.15 -11.28
CA ALA A 244 16.28 12.00 -10.15
C ALA A 244 16.14 10.61 -9.50
N GLY A 245 17.19 10.12 -8.84
CA GLY A 245 17.07 8.96 -7.97
C GLY A 245 16.03 9.23 -6.87
N ILE A 246 16.22 10.33 -6.14
CA ILE A 246 15.27 10.84 -5.15
C ILE A 246 15.01 12.30 -5.47
N GLY A 247 13.76 12.69 -5.79
CA GLY A 247 13.45 14.07 -6.11
C GLY A 247 12.45 14.24 -7.23
N GLY A 248 12.72 15.16 -8.17
CA GLY A 248 11.84 15.42 -9.32
C GLY A 248 12.02 14.42 -10.45
N GLY A 249 10.97 14.19 -11.22
CA GLY A 249 11.09 13.64 -12.56
C GLY A 249 11.62 14.70 -13.54
N TYR A 250 11.67 14.39 -14.85
CA TYR A 250 12.06 15.34 -15.89
C TYR A 250 11.33 16.66 -15.72
N ILE A 251 12.05 17.79 -15.78
CA ILE A 251 11.59 19.16 -15.51
C ILE A 251 10.96 19.40 -14.14
N GLY A 252 10.88 18.39 -13.29
CA GLY A 252 10.48 18.54 -11.89
C GLY A 252 11.67 18.96 -11.01
N SER A 253 11.40 19.29 -9.76
CA SER A 253 12.42 19.65 -8.77
C SER A 253 12.30 18.81 -7.49
N GLY A 254 13.43 18.59 -6.80
CA GLY A 254 13.46 18.03 -5.47
C GLY A 254 13.50 19.14 -4.41
N LYS A 255 12.69 19.01 -3.34
CA LYS A 255 12.67 19.97 -2.25
C LYS A 255 12.40 19.28 -0.91
N GLY A 256 13.14 19.68 0.13
CA GLY A 256 12.92 19.13 1.49
C GLY A 256 13.21 17.64 1.56
N ILE A 257 14.30 17.20 0.91
CA ILE A 257 14.76 15.82 0.98
C ILE A 257 15.72 15.71 2.17
N THR A 258 15.44 14.79 3.08
CA THR A 258 16.22 14.58 4.30
C THR A 258 16.61 13.11 4.39
N ILE A 259 17.88 12.84 4.63
CA ILE A 259 18.41 11.50 4.91
C ILE A 259 19.02 11.56 6.31
N GLU A 260 18.40 10.87 7.25
CA GLU A 260 18.79 10.86 8.67
C GLU A 260 19.54 9.58 9.04
N GLY A 261 19.33 8.50 8.28
CA GLY A 261 19.93 7.19 8.54
C GLY A 261 19.74 6.22 7.39
N GLY A 262 20.10 4.95 7.65
CA GLY A 262 19.99 3.88 6.66
C GLY A 262 21.17 3.82 5.67
N GLU A 263 21.07 2.85 4.74
CA GLU A 263 21.99 2.70 3.60
C GLU A 263 21.27 3.18 2.34
N VAL A 264 21.66 4.34 1.81
CA VAL A 264 20.94 4.97 0.69
C VAL A 264 21.83 5.06 -0.55
N THR A 265 21.37 4.46 -1.64
CA THR A 265 21.91 4.65 -2.99
C THR A 265 20.87 5.37 -3.83
N ALA A 266 21.17 6.59 -4.23
CA ALA A 266 20.30 7.39 -5.10
C ALA A 266 21.04 7.70 -6.41
N GLN A 267 20.49 7.26 -7.53
CA GLN A 267 21.11 7.43 -8.83
C GLN A 267 20.09 8.01 -9.82
N GLY A 268 20.42 9.12 -10.45
CA GLY A 268 19.77 9.56 -11.68
C GLY A 268 20.38 8.84 -12.89
N ASP A 269 19.65 8.75 -13.98
CA ASP A 269 20.18 8.27 -15.26
C ASP A 269 20.72 9.48 -16.08
N THR A 270 20.66 9.43 -17.40
CA THR A 270 21.32 10.30 -18.40
C THR A 270 21.04 11.82 -18.27
N GLY A 271 21.00 12.40 -17.18
CA GLY A 271 20.76 13.83 -16.93
C GLY A 271 20.02 14.11 -15.64
N GLY A 272 19.61 13.05 -14.96
CA GLY A 272 18.99 13.13 -13.64
C GLY A 272 20.03 13.27 -12.53
N ALA A 273 19.67 13.97 -11.45
CA ALA A 273 20.47 14.02 -10.24
C ALA A 273 20.31 12.72 -9.45
N GLY A 274 21.32 12.34 -8.66
CA GLY A 274 21.12 11.30 -7.64
C GLY A 274 20.03 11.74 -6.65
N ILE A 275 20.17 12.98 -6.12
CA ILE A 275 19.20 13.63 -5.25
C ILE A 275 19.00 15.05 -5.75
N GLY A 276 17.70 15.47 -6.02
CA GLY A 276 17.47 16.81 -6.53
C GLY A 276 16.14 17.06 -7.23
#